data_bf7134b429c268a15176d05f16e149c2
#
_entry.id   bf7134b429c268a15176d05f16e149c2
#
_cell.length_a   1.000
_cell.length_b   1.000
_cell.length_c   1.000
_cell.angle_alpha   90.00
_cell.angle_beta   90.00
_cell.angle_gamma   90.00
#
_symmetry.space_group_name_H-M   'P 1'
#
loop_
_entity.id
_entity.type
_entity.pdbx_description
1 polymer ?
#
loop_
_entity_poly.entity_id
_entity_poly.type
_entity_poly.pdbx_seq_one_letter_code
_entity_poly.pdbx_strand_id
1 'polypeptide(L)'
;MTSTHGRTSRRCLAVKRLQIRSAQDRLPWLLKLHEVIQRERSSGSDALLVCSALKHQYRRILLHGSKALTSPSETDQEIFPPASPDVFFLFLRGDYEFIYQRMVARRGHYMKADMLRSQFDTLEAPSDEENVLTLDIQRGIDDMAVEVERHLIDHRSGLPT
;
A
#
# COMPACT_ATOMS: atom_id res chain seq x y z
N MET A 1 1.17 -13.92 39.93
CA MET A 1 0.46 -14.03 38.64
C MET A 1 0.88 -12.86 37.79
N THR A 2 1.95 -13.01 37.03
CA THR A 2 2.55 -11.95 36.21
C THR A 2 2.10 -12.15 34.77
N SER A 3 1.25 -11.24 34.30
CA SER A 3 0.75 -11.21 32.92
C SER A 3 1.86 -10.65 32.04
N THR A 4 2.51 -11.50 31.27
CA THR A 4 3.44 -11.11 30.20
C THR A 4 2.66 -10.69 28.97
N HIS A 5 2.48 -9.38 28.78
CA HIS A 5 1.99 -8.82 27.54
C HIS A 5 3.07 -9.03 26.47
N GLY A 6 2.83 -9.99 25.59
CA GLY A 6 3.64 -10.20 24.40
C GLY A 6 3.57 -8.97 23.49
N ARG A 7 4.68 -8.21 23.50
CA ARG A 7 4.87 -7.06 22.61
C ARG A 7 5.15 -7.61 21.22
N THR A 8 4.11 -7.72 20.37
CA THR A 8 4.26 -8.07 18.95
C THR A 8 5.10 -6.98 18.28
N SER A 9 6.34 -7.31 17.93
CA SER A 9 7.26 -6.39 17.27
C SER A 9 6.76 -6.13 15.85
N ARG A 10 6.09 -5.00 15.64
CA ARG A 10 5.72 -4.51 14.31
C ARG A 10 6.98 -4.04 13.62
N ARG A 11 7.49 -4.80 12.67
CA ARG A 11 8.62 -4.38 11.84
C ARG A 11 8.13 -3.42 10.77
N CYS A 12 8.41 -2.13 10.95
CA CYS A 12 8.25 -1.14 9.88
C CYS A 12 9.41 -1.28 8.89
N LEU A 13 9.12 -1.78 7.69
CA LEU A 13 10.12 -1.90 6.62
C LEU A 13 10.24 -0.56 5.89
N ALA A 14 11.25 0.24 6.26
CA ALA A 14 11.62 1.41 5.50
C ALA A 14 12.34 1.00 4.21
N VAL A 15 11.68 1.06 3.08
CA VAL A 15 12.28 0.77 1.78
C VAL A 15 13.12 1.95 1.33
N LYS A 16 14.43 1.74 1.10
CA LYS A 16 15.35 2.74 0.56
C LYS A 16 14.83 3.28 -0.78
N ARG A 17 14.72 4.58 -0.88
CA ARG A 17 14.23 5.31 -2.06
C ARG A 17 15.21 5.15 -3.22
N LEU A 18 14.84 4.39 -4.25
CA LEU A 18 15.51 4.44 -5.55
C LEU A 18 14.98 5.64 -6.35
N GLN A 19 15.87 6.40 -6.98
CA GLN A 19 15.47 7.42 -7.96
C GLN A 19 15.01 6.72 -9.24
N ILE A 20 13.72 6.55 -9.39
CA ILE A 20 13.10 5.83 -10.50
C ILE A 20 12.54 6.87 -11.46
N ARG A 21 13.05 6.91 -12.69
CA ARG A 21 12.72 7.92 -13.70
C ARG A 21 11.62 7.48 -14.68
N SER A 22 11.41 6.19 -14.89
CA SER A 22 10.41 5.65 -15.82
C SER A 22 9.53 4.56 -15.21
N ALA A 23 8.43 4.20 -15.91
CA ALA A 23 7.59 3.08 -15.49
C ALA A 23 8.34 1.74 -15.56
N GLN A 24 9.23 1.58 -16.54
CA GLN A 24 10.06 0.39 -16.71
C GLN A 24 11.09 0.25 -15.60
N ASP A 25 11.64 1.35 -15.10
CA ASP A 25 12.58 1.33 -13.98
C ASP A 25 11.92 0.94 -12.65
N ARG A 26 10.58 1.06 -12.56
CA ARG A 26 9.81 0.70 -11.36
C ARG A 26 9.54 -0.78 -11.24
N LEU A 27 9.48 -1.50 -12.35
CA LEU A 27 9.10 -2.90 -12.36
C LEU A 27 10.00 -3.79 -11.47
N PRO A 28 11.34 -3.76 -11.57
CA PRO A 28 12.20 -4.55 -10.70
C PRO A 28 12.00 -4.23 -9.22
N TRP A 29 11.73 -2.95 -8.91
CA TRP A 29 11.48 -2.51 -7.56
C TRP A 29 10.13 -3.01 -7.03
N LEU A 30 9.05 -2.95 -7.83
CA LEU A 30 7.74 -3.47 -7.46
C LEU A 30 7.78 -4.98 -7.24
N LEU A 31 8.50 -5.73 -8.09
CA LEU A 31 8.70 -7.17 -7.92
C LEU A 31 9.46 -7.47 -6.62
N LYS A 32 10.44 -6.66 -6.29
CA LYS A 32 11.16 -6.80 -5.02
C LYS A 32 10.28 -6.54 -3.80
N LEU A 33 9.37 -5.55 -3.89
CA LEU A 33 8.37 -5.32 -2.84
C LEU A 33 7.38 -6.49 -2.74
N HIS A 34 6.96 -7.06 -3.87
CA HIS A 34 6.14 -8.27 -3.88
C HIS A 34 6.83 -9.43 -3.13
N GLU A 35 8.12 -9.68 -3.37
CA GLU A 35 8.88 -10.71 -2.64
C GLU A 35 8.87 -10.46 -1.13
N VAL A 36 8.98 -9.19 -0.71
CA VAL A 36 8.89 -8.83 0.72
C VAL A 36 7.50 -9.15 1.26
N ILE A 37 6.43 -8.77 0.56
CA ILE A 37 5.05 -9.09 0.95
C ILE A 37 4.87 -10.61 1.11
N GLN A 38 5.31 -11.40 0.13
CA GLN A 38 5.18 -12.86 0.17
C GLN A 38 5.97 -13.48 1.33
N ARG A 39 7.16 -12.97 1.61
CA ARG A 39 7.98 -13.44 2.74
C ARG A 39 7.28 -13.21 4.08
N GLU A 40 6.76 -12.00 4.31
CA GLU A 40 6.08 -11.67 5.56
C GLU A 40 4.77 -12.48 5.71
N ARG A 41 4.00 -12.64 4.63
CA ARG A 41 2.82 -13.54 4.60
C ARG A 41 3.20 -14.98 4.99
N SER A 42 4.25 -15.53 4.38
CA SER A 42 4.69 -16.90 4.64
C SER A 42 5.20 -17.11 6.07
N SER A 43 5.70 -16.06 6.71
CA SER A 43 6.14 -16.12 8.11
C SER A 43 5.01 -15.89 9.11
N GLY A 44 3.81 -15.55 8.65
CA GLY A 44 2.69 -15.16 9.52
C GLY A 44 2.94 -13.85 10.29
N SER A 45 3.85 -13.01 9.79
CA SER A 45 4.20 -11.74 10.42
C SER A 45 3.39 -10.59 9.86
N ASP A 46 2.93 -9.71 10.75
CA ASP A 46 2.33 -8.45 10.32
C ASP A 46 3.41 -7.52 9.75
N ALA A 47 3.14 -6.91 8.60
CA ALA A 47 4.04 -5.96 7.97
C ALA A 47 3.30 -4.72 7.46
N LEU A 48 3.92 -3.56 7.57
CA LEU A 48 3.46 -2.31 6.98
C LEU A 48 4.45 -1.89 5.90
N LEU A 49 3.99 -1.83 4.65
CA LEU A 49 4.77 -1.39 3.51
C LEU A 49 4.30 -0.01 3.05
N VAL A 50 5.20 0.95 2.96
CA VAL A 50 4.91 2.31 2.50
C VAL A 50 5.47 2.53 1.10
N CYS A 51 4.59 2.73 0.12
CA CYS A 51 4.99 3.07 -1.25
C CYS A 51 3.91 3.91 -1.94
N SER A 52 4.25 4.55 -3.06
CA SER A 52 3.29 5.41 -3.76
C SER A 52 2.17 4.65 -4.49
N ALA A 53 2.43 3.45 -4.99
CA ALA A 53 1.47 2.53 -5.66
C ALA A 53 0.38 3.22 -6.52
N LEU A 54 0.75 4.31 -7.22
CA LEU A 54 -0.18 5.26 -7.85
C LEU A 54 -1.10 4.65 -8.92
N LYS A 55 -0.62 3.62 -9.61
CA LYS A 55 -1.36 2.96 -10.70
C LYS A 55 -1.96 1.65 -10.24
N HIS A 56 -3.13 1.31 -10.77
CA HIS A 56 -3.76 0.02 -10.58
C HIS A 56 -2.81 -1.14 -10.92
N GLN A 57 -2.12 -1.04 -12.07
CA GLN A 57 -1.11 -2.04 -12.47
C GLN A 57 0.00 -2.23 -11.42
N TYR A 58 0.42 -1.17 -10.72
CA TYR A 58 1.44 -1.29 -9.67
C TYR A 58 0.90 -2.05 -8.45
N ARG A 59 -0.34 -1.82 -8.06
CA ARG A 59 -1.01 -2.54 -6.97
C ARG A 59 -1.19 -4.02 -7.34
N ARG A 60 -1.57 -4.32 -8.58
CA ARG A 60 -1.61 -5.72 -9.06
C ARG A 60 -0.25 -6.42 -8.99
N ILE A 61 0.84 -5.74 -9.37
CA ILE A 61 2.20 -6.31 -9.27
C ILE A 61 2.57 -6.56 -7.81
N LEU A 62 2.21 -5.68 -6.89
CA LEU A 62 2.45 -5.89 -5.45
C LEU A 62 1.73 -7.14 -4.93
N LEU A 63 0.53 -7.44 -5.40
CA LEU A 63 -0.25 -8.62 -5.00
C LEU A 63 0.21 -9.91 -5.70
N HIS A 64 0.45 -9.86 -7.00
CA HIS A 64 0.57 -11.05 -7.86
C HIS A 64 1.97 -11.21 -8.50
N GLY A 65 2.87 -10.25 -8.27
CA GLY A 65 4.22 -10.30 -8.84
C GLY A 65 4.24 -10.24 -10.36
N SER A 66 5.12 -11.04 -10.97
CA SER A 66 5.27 -11.14 -12.42
C SER A 66 4.02 -11.66 -13.14
N LYS A 67 3.18 -12.42 -12.47
CA LYS A 67 1.91 -12.90 -13.03
C LYS A 67 0.97 -11.76 -13.45
N ALA A 68 1.05 -10.61 -12.78
CA ALA A 68 0.29 -9.41 -13.15
C ALA A 68 0.73 -8.78 -14.48
N LEU A 69 1.82 -9.23 -15.08
CA LEU A 69 2.38 -8.71 -16.35
C LEU A 69 1.96 -9.54 -17.56
N THR A 70 1.53 -10.77 -17.36
CA THR A 70 0.99 -11.61 -18.43
C THR A 70 -0.39 -11.08 -18.78
N SER A 71 -0.58 -10.70 -20.05
CA SER A 71 -1.92 -10.46 -20.58
C SER A 71 -2.73 -11.75 -20.48
N PRO A 72 -4.02 -11.69 -20.08
CA PRO A 72 -4.86 -12.87 -20.18
C PRO A 72 -4.91 -13.25 -21.67
N SER A 73 -4.37 -14.42 -22.03
CA SER A 73 -4.73 -15.05 -23.30
C SER A 73 -6.21 -15.40 -23.20
N GLU A 74 -6.97 -15.24 -24.28
CA GLU A 74 -8.43 -15.39 -24.33
C GLU A 74 -8.95 -16.77 -23.85
N THR A 75 -8.05 -17.71 -23.57
CA THR A 75 -8.34 -19.08 -23.11
C THR A 75 -8.09 -19.33 -21.62
N ASP A 76 -7.33 -18.45 -20.93
CA ASP A 76 -7.05 -18.58 -19.50
C ASP A 76 -7.77 -17.46 -18.74
N GLN A 77 -9.04 -17.66 -18.45
CA GLN A 77 -9.76 -16.92 -17.43
C GLN A 77 -9.29 -17.35 -16.01
N GLU A 78 -8.02 -17.37 -15.75
CA GLU A 78 -7.53 -17.18 -14.39
C GLU A 78 -7.76 -15.70 -14.05
N ILE A 79 -8.98 -15.40 -13.65
CA ILE A 79 -9.35 -14.12 -13.05
C ILE A 79 -8.53 -14.05 -11.76
N PHE A 80 -7.37 -13.38 -11.81
CA PHE A 80 -6.66 -13.06 -10.58
C PHE A 80 -7.62 -12.24 -9.71
N PRO A 81 -7.93 -12.71 -8.50
CA PRO A 81 -8.81 -11.96 -7.64
C PRO A 81 -8.22 -10.55 -7.47
N PRO A 82 -9.03 -9.49 -7.58
CA PRO A 82 -8.55 -8.11 -7.45
C PRO A 82 -8.00 -7.83 -6.06
N ALA A 83 -8.34 -8.65 -5.09
CA ALA A 83 -7.95 -8.53 -3.70
C ALA A 83 -7.31 -9.82 -3.18
N SER A 84 -6.46 -9.68 -2.18
CA SER A 84 -5.92 -10.78 -1.39
C SER A 84 -6.49 -10.66 0.03
N PRO A 85 -6.96 -11.75 0.66
CA PRO A 85 -7.54 -11.66 2.00
C PRO A 85 -6.56 -11.17 3.06
N ASP A 86 -5.25 -11.39 2.85
CA ASP A 86 -4.21 -11.06 3.83
C ASP A 86 -3.51 -9.73 3.55
N VAL A 87 -3.86 -9.05 2.46
CA VAL A 87 -3.22 -7.79 2.04
C VAL A 87 -4.30 -6.77 1.73
N PHE A 88 -4.24 -5.63 2.38
CA PHE A 88 -5.10 -4.51 2.05
C PHE A 88 -4.30 -3.23 1.88
N PHE A 89 -4.85 -2.30 1.11
CA PHE A 89 -4.23 -1.03 0.85
C PHE A 89 -4.85 0.05 1.75
N LEU A 90 -3.99 0.82 2.41
CA LEU A 90 -4.40 2.06 3.07
C LEU A 90 -4.21 3.21 2.09
N PHE A 91 -5.30 3.70 1.54
CA PHE A 91 -5.28 4.86 0.65
C PHE A 91 -5.44 6.15 1.44
N LEU A 92 -4.34 6.86 1.64
CA LEU A 92 -4.31 8.15 2.32
C LEU A 92 -4.74 9.25 1.34
N ARG A 93 -6.04 9.56 1.32
CA ARG A 93 -6.63 10.55 0.42
C ARG A 93 -6.58 11.95 1.01
N GLY A 94 -6.21 12.92 0.20
CA GLY A 94 -6.27 14.33 0.53
C GLY A 94 -6.28 15.20 -0.72
N ASP A 95 -6.79 16.40 -0.57
CA ASP A 95 -6.81 17.39 -1.64
C ASP A 95 -5.40 17.86 -1.98
N TYR A 96 -5.21 18.25 -3.26
CA TYR A 96 -3.92 18.72 -3.75
C TYR A 96 -3.34 19.84 -2.89
N GLU A 97 -4.15 20.87 -2.61
CA GLU A 97 -3.70 22.04 -1.86
C GLU A 97 -3.30 21.68 -0.43
N PHE A 98 -4.06 20.83 0.22
CA PHE A 98 -3.75 20.36 1.57
C PHE A 98 -2.42 19.60 1.64
N ILE A 99 -2.19 18.71 0.68
CA ILE A 99 -0.93 17.96 0.59
C ILE A 99 0.23 18.88 0.24
N TYR A 100 0.01 19.82 -0.70
CA TYR A 100 1.01 20.80 -1.10
C TYR A 100 1.49 21.64 0.10
N GLN A 101 0.56 22.18 0.89
CA GLN A 101 0.88 22.97 2.08
C GLN A 101 1.67 22.17 3.12
N ARG A 102 1.29 20.92 3.35
CA ARG A 102 2.05 20.01 4.22
C ARG A 102 3.46 19.75 3.70
N MET A 103 3.63 19.60 2.40
CA MET A 103 4.94 19.40 1.79
C MET A 103 5.83 20.64 1.91
N VAL A 104 5.27 21.83 1.68
CA VAL A 104 5.99 23.12 1.80
C VAL A 104 6.41 23.36 3.25
N ALA A 105 5.53 23.07 4.22
CA ALA A 105 5.80 23.25 5.65
C ALA A 105 6.90 22.29 6.17
N ARG A 106 7.18 21.20 5.46
CA ARG A 106 8.12 20.16 5.88
C ARG A 106 9.56 20.57 5.56
N ARG A 107 10.32 20.99 6.55
CA ARG A 107 11.73 21.33 6.38
C ARG A 107 12.55 20.09 5.95
N GLY A 108 13.44 20.28 4.97
CA GLY A 108 14.36 19.23 4.51
C GLY A 108 13.72 18.14 3.61
N HIS A 109 12.56 18.40 3.02
CA HIS A 109 11.93 17.44 2.13
C HIS A 109 12.55 17.44 0.74
N TYR A 110 12.96 16.25 0.29
CA TYR A 110 13.63 16.04 -1.01
C TYR A 110 12.66 16.19 -2.21
N MET A 111 11.36 16.02 -2.01
CA MET A 111 10.38 16.07 -3.10
C MET A 111 9.99 17.51 -3.39
N LYS A 112 10.29 17.99 -4.59
CA LYS A 112 9.86 19.31 -5.06
C LYS A 112 8.35 19.33 -5.24
N ALA A 113 7.72 20.44 -4.92
CA ALA A 113 6.28 20.65 -5.10
C ALA A 113 5.83 20.39 -6.55
N ASP A 114 6.69 20.66 -7.53
CA ASP A 114 6.43 20.38 -8.95
C ASP A 114 6.16 18.90 -9.24
N MET A 115 6.71 17.99 -8.44
CA MET A 115 6.47 16.56 -8.60
C MET A 115 5.09 16.14 -8.08
N LEU A 116 4.46 16.92 -7.22
CA LEU A 116 3.15 16.59 -6.66
C LEU A 116 2.08 16.58 -7.75
N ARG A 117 2.08 17.58 -8.64
CA ARG A 117 1.13 17.66 -9.76
C ARG A 117 1.18 16.39 -10.61
N SER A 118 2.38 16.00 -11.04
CA SER A 118 2.54 14.80 -11.88
C SER A 118 2.13 13.51 -11.16
N GLN A 119 2.21 13.46 -9.83
CA GLN A 119 1.72 12.32 -9.05
C GLN A 119 0.20 12.29 -8.99
N PHE A 120 -0.45 13.44 -8.82
CA PHE A 120 -1.91 13.52 -8.89
C PHE A 120 -2.44 13.15 -10.29
N ASP A 121 -1.79 13.66 -11.35
CA ASP A 121 -2.15 13.34 -12.75
C ASP A 121 -1.95 11.85 -13.08
N THR A 122 -1.06 11.18 -12.36
CA THR A 122 -0.74 9.75 -12.55
C THR A 122 -1.60 8.84 -11.65
N LEU A 123 -2.21 9.39 -10.62
CA LEU A 123 -2.95 8.61 -9.63
C LEU A 123 -4.21 8.00 -10.23
N GLU A 124 -4.24 6.69 -10.26
CA GLU A 124 -5.43 5.88 -10.47
C GLU A 124 -5.96 5.50 -9.08
N ALA A 125 -7.00 6.19 -8.62
CA ALA A 125 -7.57 5.91 -7.30
C ALA A 125 -7.97 4.43 -7.20
N PRO A 126 -7.69 3.77 -6.06
CA PRO A 126 -8.14 2.40 -5.85
C PRO A 126 -9.65 2.27 -6.01
N SER A 127 -10.11 1.17 -6.60
CA SER A 127 -11.53 0.84 -6.76
C SER A 127 -12.03 0.02 -5.57
N ASP A 128 -13.35 -0.09 -5.44
CA ASP A 128 -14.00 -0.92 -4.42
C ASP A 128 -13.73 -2.42 -4.59
N GLU A 129 -13.28 -2.86 -5.78
CA GLU A 129 -12.87 -4.23 -6.05
C GLU A 129 -11.52 -4.58 -5.42
N GLU A 130 -10.70 -3.58 -5.13
CA GLU A 130 -9.44 -3.75 -4.41
C GLU A 130 -9.72 -3.77 -2.90
N ASN A 131 -9.01 -4.59 -2.14
CA ASN A 131 -9.12 -4.56 -0.68
C ASN A 131 -8.48 -3.27 -0.13
N VAL A 132 -9.27 -2.21 -0.02
CA VAL A 132 -8.81 -0.84 0.27
C VAL A 132 -9.56 -0.23 1.43
N LEU A 133 -8.83 0.36 2.36
CA LEU A 133 -9.35 1.30 3.34
C LEU A 133 -8.91 2.72 2.95
N THR A 134 -9.86 3.57 2.60
CA THR A 134 -9.58 4.98 2.27
C THR A 134 -9.69 5.84 3.52
N LEU A 135 -8.61 6.55 3.85
CA LEU A 135 -8.52 7.45 4.98
C LEU A 135 -8.37 8.90 4.52
N ASP A 136 -9.22 9.79 5.02
CA ASP A 136 -9.08 11.22 4.80
C ASP A 136 -7.99 11.77 5.73
N ILE A 137 -6.89 12.26 5.13
CA ILE A 137 -5.74 12.77 5.87
C ILE A 137 -5.96 14.15 6.52
N GLN A 138 -7.11 14.77 6.31
CA GLN A 138 -7.48 15.99 7.04
C GLN A 138 -7.91 15.68 8.49
N ARG A 139 -8.25 14.43 8.76
CA ARG A 139 -8.60 13.92 10.10
C ARG A 139 -7.38 13.81 11.02
N GLY A 140 -7.62 13.67 12.31
CA GLY A 140 -6.59 13.41 13.30
C GLY A 140 -5.88 12.06 13.07
N ILE A 141 -4.60 12.01 13.38
CA ILE A 141 -3.81 10.77 13.23
C ILE A 141 -4.37 9.66 14.13
N ASP A 142 -4.76 10.00 15.35
CA ASP A 142 -5.29 9.03 16.31
C ASP A 142 -6.63 8.44 15.85
N ASP A 143 -7.51 9.27 15.27
CA ASP A 143 -8.79 8.81 14.72
C ASP A 143 -8.58 7.85 13.53
N MET A 144 -7.63 8.17 12.66
CA MET A 144 -7.27 7.29 11.54
C MET A 144 -6.65 5.98 12.04
N ALA A 145 -5.81 6.03 13.07
CA ALA A 145 -5.20 4.83 13.65
C ALA A 145 -6.25 3.89 14.25
N VAL A 146 -7.22 4.44 14.99
CA VAL A 146 -8.34 3.68 15.55
C VAL A 146 -9.18 3.02 14.44
N GLU A 147 -9.42 3.73 13.34
CA GLU A 147 -10.15 3.18 12.20
C GLU A 147 -9.40 2.01 11.53
N VAL A 148 -8.09 2.14 11.36
CA VAL A 148 -7.23 1.06 10.84
C VAL A 148 -7.24 -0.14 11.78
N GLU A 149 -7.11 0.07 13.08
CA GLU A 149 -7.15 -1.03 14.06
C GLU A 149 -8.48 -1.77 14.04
N ARG A 150 -9.60 -1.05 13.96
CA ARG A 150 -10.94 -1.65 13.84
C ARG A 150 -11.05 -2.47 12.56
N HIS A 151 -10.64 -1.91 11.43
CA HIS A 151 -10.65 -2.61 10.14
C HIS A 151 -9.82 -3.90 10.18
N LEU A 152 -8.65 -3.89 10.84
CA LEU A 152 -7.81 -5.08 11.02
C LEU A 152 -8.49 -6.15 11.88
N ILE A 153 -9.18 -5.76 12.95
CA ILE A 153 -9.89 -6.67 13.84
C ILE A 153 -11.06 -7.32 13.09
N ASP A 154 -11.85 -6.53 12.39
CA ASP A 154 -13.02 -7.00 11.64
C ASP A 154 -12.60 -7.97 10.53
N HIS A 155 -11.52 -7.65 9.84
CA HIS A 155 -10.97 -8.48 8.75
C HIS A 155 -10.46 -9.84 9.26
N ARG A 156 -9.81 -9.86 10.42
CA ARG A 156 -9.35 -11.11 11.06
C ARG A 156 -10.49 -11.95 11.60
N SER A 157 -11.56 -11.30 12.06
CA SER A 157 -12.74 -12.01 12.63
C SER A 157 -13.64 -12.60 11.55
N GLY A 158 -13.58 -12.10 10.32
CA GLY A 158 -14.36 -12.56 9.17
C GLY A 158 -13.70 -13.69 8.37
N LEU A 159 -12.49 -14.11 8.70
CA LEU A 159 -11.87 -15.28 8.06
C LEU A 159 -12.56 -16.55 8.60
N PRO A 160 -13.21 -17.38 7.75
CA PRO A 160 -13.73 -18.65 8.17
C PRO A 160 -12.57 -19.53 8.66
N THR A 161 -12.69 -20.00 9.88
CA THR A 161 -11.85 -21.04 10.49
C THR A 161 -11.93 -22.34 9.72
#